data_4c7b0582a619b8d94569baceefb6c67d
#
_entry.id   4c7b0582a619b8d94569baceefb6c67d
#
_cell.length_a   1.000
_cell.length_b   1.000
_cell.length_c   1.000
_cell.angle_alpha   90.00
_cell.angle_beta   90.00
_cell.angle_gamma   90.00
#
_symmetry.space_group_name_H-M   'P 1'
#
loop_
_entity.id
_entity.type
_entity.pdbx_description
1 polymer ?
#
loop_
_entity_poly.entity_id
_entity_poly.type
_entity_poly.pdbx_seq_one_letter_code
_entity_poly.pdbx_strand_id
1 'polypeptide(L)'
;MGSIYKRGEVYWVKYYRNGKSYRETSKTTKESEAKRLLKKREGEISEGKIPGVYFDRIKFNDLVDDFLADYRVNGKKSLDRAERSANHLKTSFDGAKVTNITSPRINSYIQKRIDEGAENATVNRELAALKRIFNLAARQTPPKVDRVPYIPMLKENNVRKGFFEHGDFLALRNALPDYLKGLVTFAYKTGWRVSEIEGLTWAHIDLANGIVRLEAGETKNDEGRTVYLDEELQEIFQRQEDARKERTKIIPHIFTTESGSGPVKDFRGAWSTACETAEIGKRLFHDFRRTAVRNMIRAGIPERVVMMVSGHKTRSVFDRYNIVSDTDLRLASQKTETYLRAQMGTVSGTVTKSEKKRGQTVNA
;
A
#
# COMPACT_ATOMS: atom_id res chain seq x y z
N MET A 1 -23.78 -9.73 43.81
CA MET A 1 -24.22 -8.55 44.53
C MET A 1 -23.03 -7.77 45.05
N GLY A 2 -23.07 -6.46 44.94
CA GLY A 2 -22.06 -5.59 45.50
C GLY A 2 -22.20 -5.36 46.99
N SER A 3 -21.18 -4.76 47.57
CA SER A 3 -21.17 -4.43 49.02
C SER A 3 -20.61 -3.02 49.24
N ILE A 4 -20.99 -2.44 50.36
CA ILE A 4 -20.51 -1.13 50.84
C ILE A 4 -19.74 -1.37 52.12
N TYR A 5 -18.61 -0.72 52.31
CA TYR A 5 -17.82 -0.77 53.52
C TYR A 5 -17.12 0.56 53.79
N LYS A 6 -16.82 0.85 55.02
CA LYS A 6 -16.14 2.08 55.43
C LYS A 6 -14.63 1.84 55.49
N ARG A 7 -13.84 2.76 54.95
CA ARG A 7 -12.38 2.76 55.02
C ARG A 7 -11.93 4.18 55.44
N GLY A 8 -11.50 4.29 56.70
CA GLY A 8 -11.36 5.61 57.35
C GLY A 8 -12.73 6.28 57.45
N GLU A 9 -12.81 7.56 57.15
CA GLU A 9 -14.06 8.32 57.19
C GLU A 9 -14.94 8.17 55.94
N VAL A 10 -14.45 7.57 54.86
CA VAL A 10 -15.14 7.53 53.56
C VAL A 10 -15.69 6.13 53.26
N TYR A 11 -16.89 6.09 52.70
CA TYR A 11 -17.48 4.85 52.20
C TYR A 11 -16.88 4.43 50.89
N TRP A 12 -16.72 3.11 50.71
CA TRP A 12 -16.26 2.43 49.53
C TRP A 12 -17.36 1.48 49.03
N VAL A 13 -17.44 1.32 47.72
CA VAL A 13 -18.30 0.34 47.06
C VAL A 13 -17.48 -0.76 46.40
N LYS A 14 -17.94 -2.00 46.52
CA LYS A 14 -17.41 -3.16 45.86
C LYS A 14 -18.50 -3.77 44.99
N TYR A 15 -18.21 -4.03 43.74
CA TYR A 15 -19.15 -4.62 42.79
C TYR A 15 -18.40 -5.62 41.89
N TYR A 16 -19.14 -6.49 41.19
CA TYR A 16 -18.56 -7.57 40.36
C TYR A 16 -19.03 -7.40 38.93
N ARG A 17 -18.10 -7.68 38.00
CA ARG A 17 -18.36 -7.77 36.55
C ARG A 17 -17.60 -8.97 36.00
N ASN A 18 -18.27 -9.87 35.30
CA ASN A 18 -17.69 -11.10 34.73
C ASN A 18 -16.82 -11.88 35.74
N GLY A 19 -17.32 -12.06 36.98
CA GLY A 19 -16.62 -12.76 38.05
C GLY A 19 -15.48 -11.96 38.75
N LYS A 20 -15.05 -10.84 38.18
CA LYS A 20 -13.97 -10.01 38.74
C LYS A 20 -14.54 -8.91 39.65
N SER A 21 -13.94 -8.73 40.84
CA SER A 21 -14.33 -7.69 41.80
C SER A 21 -13.65 -6.35 41.50
N TYR A 22 -14.43 -5.29 41.57
CA TYR A 22 -13.98 -3.90 41.46
C TYR A 22 -14.29 -3.15 42.77
N ARG A 23 -13.43 -2.21 43.12
CA ARG A 23 -13.58 -1.40 44.34
C ARG A 23 -13.39 0.07 43.97
N GLU A 24 -14.29 0.93 44.45
CA GLU A 24 -14.30 2.36 44.15
C GLU A 24 -14.65 3.14 45.39
N THR A 25 -14.01 4.29 45.63
CA THR A 25 -14.38 5.19 46.69
C THR A 25 -15.63 5.98 46.30
N SER A 26 -16.57 6.13 47.23
CA SER A 26 -17.74 6.99 47.02
C SER A 26 -17.40 8.47 47.18
N LYS A 27 -16.21 8.79 47.70
CA LYS A 27 -15.77 10.15 48.04
C LYS A 27 -16.73 10.88 49.01
N THR A 28 -17.52 10.14 49.76
CA THR A 28 -18.51 10.70 50.71
C THR A 28 -18.46 9.93 52.02
N THR A 29 -18.81 10.64 53.11
CA THR A 29 -18.97 10.08 54.45
C THR A 29 -20.41 9.61 54.69
N LYS A 30 -21.32 9.78 53.73
CA LYS A 30 -22.73 9.41 53.82
C LYS A 30 -23.00 8.07 53.18
N GLU A 31 -23.49 7.11 53.93
CA GLU A 31 -23.80 5.77 53.46
C GLU A 31 -24.87 5.75 52.36
N SER A 32 -25.88 6.67 52.44
CA SER A 32 -26.94 6.79 51.44
C SER A 32 -26.40 7.11 50.04
N GLU A 33 -25.40 7.97 49.95
CA GLU A 33 -24.76 8.34 48.69
C GLU A 33 -23.92 7.17 48.13
N ALA A 34 -23.24 6.43 49.02
CA ALA A 34 -22.50 5.21 48.61
C ALA A 34 -23.46 4.12 48.12
N LYS A 35 -24.63 3.93 48.75
CA LYS A 35 -25.69 3.02 48.27
C LYS A 35 -26.20 3.43 46.89
N ARG A 36 -26.38 4.71 46.66
CA ARG A 36 -26.80 5.24 45.35
C ARG A 36 -25.72 4.99 44.29
N LEU A 37 -24.44 5.17 44.62
CA LEU A 37 -23.32 4.85 43.73
C LEU A 37 -23.29 3.36 43.39
N LEU A 38 -23.42 2.48 44.38
CA LEU A 38 -23.44 1.03 44.18
C LEU A 38 -24.57 0.61 43.24
N LYS A 39 -25.80 1.07 43.52
CA LYS A 39 -26.94 0.77 42.65
C LYS A 39 -26.78 1.28 41.25
N LYS A 40 -26.14 2.45 41.06
CA LYS A 40 -25.77 2.96 39.74
C LYS A 40 -24.80 2.05 39.03
N ARG A 41 -23.73 1.56 39.70
CA ARG A 41 -22.74 0.66 39.11
C ARG A 41 -23.31 -0.71 38.73
N GLU A 42 -24.19 -1.25 39.55
CA GLU A 42 -24.91 -2.49 39.27
C GLU A 42 -25.84 -2.34 38.06
N GLY A 43 -26.55 -1.19 37.97
CA GLY A 43 -27.35 -0.84 36.80
C GLY A 43 -26.50 -0.73 35.51
N GLU A 44 -25.39 -0.03 35.57
CA GLU A 44 -24.44 0.07 34.43
C GLU A 44 -23.96 -1.31 33.97
N ILE A 45 -23.68 -2.23 34.92
CA ILE A 45 -23.26 -3.61 34.61
C ILE A 45 -24.39 -4.41 33.98
N SER A 46 -25.63 -4.29 34.50
CA SER A 46 -26.81 -4.99 33.95
C SER A 46 -27.12 -4.57 32.51
N GLU A 47 -26.83 -3.29 32.19
CA GLU A 47 -26.91 -2.75 30.82
C GLU A 47 -25.70 -3.10 29.95
N GLY A 48 -24.74 -3.93 30.43
CA GLY A 48 -23.51 -4.30 29.69
C GLY A 48 -22.43 -3.21 29.66
N LYS A 49 -22.64 -2.08 30.35
CA LYS A 49 -21.67 -0.96 30.37
C LYS A 49 -20.49 -1.23 31.29
N ILE A 50 -19.38 -0.51 31.08
CA ILE A 50 -18.22 -0.53 31.96
C ILE A 50 -18.40 0.49 33.07
N PRO A 51 -18.49 0.06 34.33
CA PRO A 51 -18.73 0.99 35.45
C PRO A 51 -17.57 2.00 35.58
N GLY A 52 -17.93 3.27 35.82
CA GLY A 52 -16.96 4.33 36.06
C GLY A 52 -16.36 4.96 34.80
N VAL A 53 -16.69 4.46 33.62
CA VAL A 53 -16.28 5.09 32.36
C VAL A 53 -17.41 5.92 31.80
N TYR A 54 -17.18 7.21 31.71
CA TYR A 54 -18.18 8.18 31.21
C TYR A 54 -17.87 8.57 29.77
N PHE A 55 -18.24 7.72 28.81
CA PHE A 55 -18.04 7.95 27.39
C PHE A 55 -18.65 9.26 26.87
N ASP A 56 -19.72 9.75 27.55
CA ASP A 56 -20.41 11.00 27.23
C ASP A 56 -19.56 12.26 27.50
N ARG A 57 -18.46 12.14 28.23
CA ARG A 57 -17.52 13.24 28.51
C ARG A 57 -16.34 13.28 27.55
N ILE A 58 -16.05 12.18 26.85
CA ILE A 58 -14.93 12.07 25.94
C ILE A 58 -15.30 12.71 24.61
N LYS A 59 -14.42 13.56 24.10
CA LYS A 59 -14.59 14.26 22.83
C LYS A 59 -13.83 13.56 21.72
N PHE A 60 -14.24 13.77 20.49
CA PHE A 60 -13.55 13.27 19.29
C PHE A 60 -12.09 13.73 19.25
N ASN A 61 -11.83 14.97 19.66
CA ASN A 61 -10.48 15.54 19.69
C ASN A 61 -9.53 14.72 20.56
N ASP A 62 -9.99 14.24 21.72
CA ASP A 62 -9.18 13.41 22.61
C ASP A 62 -8.75 12.09 21.93
N LEU A 63 -9.63 11.55 21.09
CA LEU A 63 -9.32 10.34 20.31
C LEU A 63 -8.35 10.62 19.15
N VAL A 64 -8.48 11.78 18.52
CA VAL A 64 -7.57 12.22 17.44
C VAL A 64 -6.16 12.44 17.99
N ASP A 65 -6.06 13.06 19.17
CA ASP A 65 -4.75 13.31 19.80
C ASP A 65 -4.03 12.00 20.13
N ASP A 66 -4.75 11.00 20.69
CA ASP A 66 -4.20 9.66 20.92
C ASP A 66 -3.79 8.98 19.61
N PHE A 67 -4.60 9.11 18.56
CA PHE A 67 -4.30 8.54 17.25
C PHE A 67 -3.00 9.12 16.64
N LEU A 68 -2.82 10.42 16.72
CA LEU A 68 -1.61 11.07 16.22
C LEU A 68 -0.40 10.76 17.12
N ALA A 69 -0.60 10.66 18.43
CA ALA A 69 0.43 10.22 19.37
C ALA A 69 0.92 8.78 19.05
N ASP A 70 -0.01 7.85 18.75
CA ASP A 70 0.33 6.48 18.30
C ASP A 70 1.19 6.49 17.03
N TYR A 71 0.94 7.43 16.09
CA TYR A 71 1.78 7.57 14.89
C TYR A 71 3.19 8.07 15.22
N ARG A 72 3.31 9.05 16.11
CA ARG A 72 4.61 9.63 16.52
C ARG A 72 5.44 8.63 17.31
N VAL A 73 4.86 8.00 18.34
CA VAL A 73 5.54 7.02 19.19
C VAL A 73 6.05 5.82 18.40
N ASN A 74 5.27 5.36 17.40
CA ASN A 74 5.65 4.21 16.57
C ASN A 74 6.46 4.62 15.31
N GLY A 75 6.88 5.87 15.16
CA GLY A 75 7.71 6.33 14.04
C GLY A 75 7.09 6.08 12.66
N LYS A 76 5.75 6.15 12.54
CA LYS A 76 5.05 5.79 11.29
C LYS A 76 5.31 6.84 10.21
N LYS A 77 5.88 6.43 9.09
CA LYS A 77 6.23 7.27 7.92
C LYS A 77 5.04 8.03 7.29
N SER A 78 3.80 7.71 7.65
CA SER A 78 2.59 8.32 7.08
C SER A 78 1.87 9.29 8.04
N LEU A 79 2.59 9.92 8.98
CA LEU A 79 2.05 10.88 9.94
C LEU A 79 1.31 12.03 9.23
N ASP A 80 1.94 12.69 8.23
CA ASP A 80 1.34 13.81 7.49
C ASP A 80 -0.01 13.44 6.83
N ARG A 81 -0.13 12.18 6.37
CA ARG A 81 -1.39 11.69 5.81
C ARG A 81 -2.43 11.48 6.90
N ALA A 82 -2.03 10.95 8.05
CA ALA A 82 -2.91 10.78 9.20
C ALA A 82 -3.42 12.13 9.71
N GLU A 83 -2.56 13.15 9.79
CA GLU A 83 -2.92 14.52 10.16
C GLU A 83 -3.91 15.15 9.16
N ARG A 84 -3.67 15.02 7.86
CA ARG A 84 -4.61 15.50 6.83
C ARG A 84 -5.97 14.84 6.96
N SER A 85 -6.04 13.52 7.14
CA SER A 85 -7.30 12.80 7.34
C SER A 85 -8.00 13.23 8.63
N ALA A 86 -7.25 13.41 9.72
CA ALA A 86 -7.79 13.90 10.98
C ALA A 86 -8.36 15.31 10.86
N ASN A 87 -7.69 16.20 10.12
CA ASN A 87 -8.18 17.57 9.89
C ASN A 87 -9.49 17.58 9.10
N HIS A 88 -9.63 16.75 8.06
CA HIS A 88 -10.90 16.59 7.34
C HIS A 88 -12.00 16.06 8.28
N LEU A 89 -11.73 15.06 9.11
CA LEU A 89 -12.69 14.55 10.08
C LEU A 89 -13.09 15.61 11.11
N LYS A 90 -12.16 16.43 11.58
CA LYS A 90 -12.44 17.54 12.50
C LYS A 90 -13.43 18.55 11.92
N THR A 91 -13.50 18.78 10.62
CA THR A 91 -14.51 19.71 10.05
C THR A 91 -15.95 19.34 10.36
N SER A 92 -16.22 18.08 10.72
CA SER A 92 -17.59 17.58 11.03
C SER A 92 -17.76 17.03 12.44
N PHE A 93 -16.66 16.64 13.08
CA PHE A 93 -16.70 15.98 14.39
C PHE A 93 -15.99 16.76 15.50
N ASP A 94 -15.45 17.96 15.20
CA ASP A 94 -14.76 18.77 16.20
C ASP A 94 -15.64 19.03 17.44
N GLY A 95 -15.06 18.84 18.63
CA GLY A 95 -15.74 18.99 19.91
C GLY A 95 -16.91 18.04 20.16
N ALA A 96 -17.26 17.16 19.21
CA ALA A 96 -18.36 16.22 19.37
C ALA A 96 -18.04 15.16 20.44
N LYS A 97 -19.03 14.81 21.26
CA LYS A 97 -18.94 13.66 22.15
C LYS A 97 -18.83 12.37 21.33
N VAL A 98 -17.99 11.43 21.74
CA VAL A 98 -17.79 10.16 21.02
C VAL A 98 -19.09 9.36 20.88
N THR A 99 -20.00 9.47 21.85
CA THR A 99 -21.32 8.83 21.82
C THR A 99 -22.24 9.38 20.74
N ASN A 100 -21.98 10.61 20.27
CA ASN A 100 -22.76 11.28 19.23
C ASN A 100 -22.23 11.01 17.81
N ILE A 101 -21.11 10.30 17.68
CA ILE A 101 -20.57 9.90 16.37
C ILE A 101 -21.17 8.55 16.00
N THR A 102 -22.37 8.62 15.45
CA THR A 102 -23.20 7.48 15.04
C THR A 102 -23.05 7.21 13.53
N SER A 103 -23.49 6.02 13.08
CA SER A 103 -23.48 5.69 11.64
C SER A 103 -24.25 6.70 10.77
N PRO A 104 -25.42 7.21 11.16
CA PRO A 104 -26.09 8.28 10.40
C PRO A 104 -25.24 9.55 10.27
N ARG A 105 -24.57 9.97 11.35
CA ARG A 105 -23.71 11.16 11.32
C ARG A 105 -22.45 10.94 10.46
N ILE A 106 -21.91 9.71 10.43
CA ILE A 106 -20.83 9.33 9.53
C ILE A 106 -21.31 9.36 8.08
N ASN A 107 -22.53 8.88 7.79
CA ASN A 107 -23.10 8.97 6.45
C ASN A 107 -23.30 10.44 6.01
N SER A 108 -23.72 11.32 6.89
CA SER A 108 -23.80 12.77 6.61
C SER A 108 -22.42 13.36 6.27
N TYR A 109 -21.36 12.92 6.97
CA TYR A 109 -20.00 13.30 6.64
C TYR A 109 -19.59 12.83 5.23
N ILE A 110 -19.88 11.58 4.91
CA ILE A 110 -19.59 11.00 3.58
C ILE A 110 -20.31 11.81 2.50
N GLN A 111 -21.61 12.09 2.67
CA GLN A 111 -22.38 12.87 1.71
C GLN A 111 -21.78 14.27 1.50
N LYS A 112 -21.46 14.96 2.60
CA LYS A 112 -20.79 16.27 2.53
C LYS A 112 -19.50 16.22 1.72
N ARG A 113 -18.65 15.19 1.93
CA ARG A 113 -17.39 15.05 1.20
C ARG A 113 -17.61 14.79 -0.29
N ILE A 114 -18.63 14.00 -0.65
CA ILE A 114 -19.03 13.77 -2.03
C ILE A 114 -19.53 15.07 -2.67
N ASP A 115 -20.35 15.84 -1.97
CA ASP A 115 -20.87 17.13 -2.45
C ASP A 115 -19.75 18.17 -2.65
N GLU A 116 -18.68 18.09 -1.84
CA GLU A 116 -17.45 18.87 -2.01
C GLU A 116 -16.57 18.39 -3.19
N GLY A 117 -16.98 17.34 -3.92
CA GLY A 117 -16.23 16.78 -5.06
C GLY A 117 -15.09 15.83 -4.70
N ALA A 118 -15.03 15.31 -3.46
CA ALA A 118 -13.99 14.37 -3.08
C ALA A 118 -14.22 12.99 -3.71
N GLU A 119 -13.18 12.43 -4.28
CA GLU A 119 -13.18 11.08 -4.82
C GLU A 119 -13.43 10.02 -3.73
N ASN A 120 -14.16 8.93 -4.05
CA ASN A 120 -14.44 7.83 -3.13
C ASN A 120 -13.18 7.29 -2.43
N ALA A 121 -12.08 7.19 -3.16
CA ALA A 121 -10.81 6.73 -2.61
C ALA A 121 -10.24 7.70 -1.56
N THR A 122 -10.48 9.00 -1.68
CA THR A 122 -10.07 10.01 -0.71
C THR A 122 -10.92 9.91 0.55
N VAL A 123 -12.25 9.84 0.38
CA VAL A 123 -13.19 9.65 1.47
C VAL A 123 -12.90 8.34 2.24
N ASN A 124 -12.63 7.25 1.54
CA ASN A 124 -12.27 5.97 2.15
C ASN A 124 -10.99 6.04 3.00
N ARG A 125 -10.00 6.85 2.63
CA ARG A 125 -8.81 7.07 3.47
C ARG A 125 -9.14 7.80 4.76
N GLU A 126 -10.03 8.78 4.71
CA GLU A 126 -10.53 9.50 5.87
C GLU A 126 -11.34 8.55 6.78
N LEU A 127 -12.22 7.73 6.21
CA LEU A 127 -13.00 6.72 6.93
C LEU A 127 -12.11 5.63 7.55
N ALA A 128 -11.05 5.22 6.88
CA ALA A 128 -10.06 4.28 7.43
C ALA A 128 -9.32 4.90 8.64
N ALA A 129 -9.01 6.19 8.60
CA ALA A 129 -8.47 6.92 9.74
C ALA A 129 -9.50 6.97 10.88
N LEU A 130 -10.76 7.30 10.61
CA LEU A 130 -11.83 7.29 11.59
C LEU A 130 -11.99 5.92 12.26
N LYS A 131 -12.01 4.85 11.47
CA LYS A 131 -12.07 3.47 11.96
C LYS A 131 -10.88 3.14 12.88
N ARG A 132 -9.68 3.57 12.50
CA ARG A 132 -8.48 3.37 13.32
C ARG A 132 -8.56 4.16 14.63
N ILE A 133 -9.02 5.41 14.60
CA ILE A 133 -9.23 6.27 15.78
C ILE A 133 -10.13 5.55 16.79
N PHE A 134 -11.30 5.07 16.36
CA PHE A 134 -12.24 4.37 17.25
C PHE A 134 -11.71 3.01 17.74
N ASN A 135 -11.04 2.25 16.88
CA ASN A 135 -10.44 0.97 17.29
C ASN A 135 -9.32 1.17 18.32
N LEU A 136 -8.51 2.21 18.18
CA LEU A 136 -7.49 2.55 19.16
C LEU A 136 -8.11 2.91 20.50
N ALA A 137 -9.13 3.76 20.49
CA ALA A 137 -9.86 4.18 21.68
C ALA A 137 -10.56 3.02 22.42
N ALA A 138 -11.07 2.03 21.66
CA ALA A 138 -11.69 0.83 22.25
C ALA A 138 -10.69 -0.11 22.92
N ARG A 139 -9.41 -0.10 22.48
CA ARG A 139 -8.33 -0.97 23.00
C ARG A 139 -7.60 -0.38 24.20
N GLN A 140 -7.81 0.88 24.51
CA GLN A 140 -7.18 1.52 25.68
C GLN A 140 -7.69 0.93 26.99
N THR A 141 -6.94 1.11 28.07
CA THR A 141 -7.30 0.70 29.42
C THR A 141 -7.21 1.88 30.39
N PRO A 142 -8.33 2.45 30.83
CA PRO A 142 -9.72 2.12 30.46
C PRO A 142 -10.05 2.53 29.02
N PRO A 143 -11.03 1.86 28.37
CA PRO A 143 -11.43 2.22 27.00
C PRO A 143 -12.06 3.59 26.99
N LYS A 144 -11.88 4.33 25.89
CA LYS A 144 -12.48 5.66 25.69
C LYS A 144 -13.80 5.62 24.91
N VAL A 145 -14.16 4.47 24.34
CA VAL A 145 -15.44 4.24 23.68
C VAL A 145 -16.03 2.90 24.10
N ASP A 146 -17.36 2.83 24.19
CA ASP A 146 -18.09 1.61 24.51
C ASP A 146 -18.08 0.62 23.34
N ARG A 147 -18.29 1.14 22.14
CA ARG A 147 -18.28 0.38 20.88
C ARG A 147 -17.75 1.22 19.72
N VAL A 148 -17.20 0.52 18.73
CA VAL A 148 -16.82 1.14 17.46
C VAL A 148 -18.08 1.27 16.60
N PRO A 149 -18.44 2.46 16.09
CA PRO A 149 -19.58 2.62 15.20
C PRO A 149 -19.33 1.87 13.88
N TYR A 150 -20.40 1.48 13.21
CA TYR A 150 -20.28 0.98 11.85
C TYR A 150 -19.85 2.13 10.92
N ILE A 151 -18.74 1.92 10.23
CA ILE A 151 -18.13 2.88 9.29
C ILE A 151 -18.14 2.22 7.91
N PRO A 152 -19.04 2.64 7.00
CA PRO A 152 -19.12 2.09 5.66
C PRO A 152 -17.90 2.49 4.82
N MET A 153 -17.55 1.67 3.84
CA MET A 153 -16.54 2.02 2.84
C MET A 153 -17.23 2.15 1.48
N LEU A 154 -16.84 3.16 0.70
CA LEU A 154 -17.38 3.42 -0.62
C LEU A 154 -16.73 2.51 -1.65
N LYS A 155 -17.49 2.13 -2.69
CA LYS A 155 -16.94 1.37 -3.82
C LYS A 155 -15.97 2.26 -4.60
N GLU A 156 -14.76 1.78 -4.81
CA GLU A 156 -13.74 2.45 -5.62
C GLU A 156 -13.69 1.84 -7.02
N ASN A 157 -13.83 2.70 -8.04
CA ASN A 157 -13.73 2.33 -9.46
C ASN A 157 -12.48 2.96 -10.08
N ASN A 158 -11.37 2.93 -9.35
CA ASN A 158 -10.13 3.62 -9.70
C ASN A 158 -9.03 2.70 -10.23
N VAL A 159 -9.38 1.53 -10.76
CA VAL A 159 -8.41 0.60 -11.35
C VAL A 159 -7.84 1.23 -12.62
N ARG A 160 -6.60 1.74 -12.52
CA ARG A 160 -5.90 2.32 -13.65
C ARG A 160 -5.46 1.21 -14.64
N LYS A 161 -5.70 1.45 -15.94
CA LYS A 161 -5.35 0.50 -17.02
C LYS A 161 -4.19 0.98 -17.91
N GLY A 162 -3.55 2.12 -17.59
CA GLY A 162 -2.48 2.71 -18.39
C GLY A 162 -1.20 1.88 -18.37
N PHE A 163 -0.60 1.70 -19.54
CA PHE A 163 0.74 1.18 -19.77
C PHE A 163 1.34 1.86 -21.00
N PHE A 164 2.65 1.69 -21.21
CA PHE A 164 3.33 2.18 -22.40
C PHE A 164 3.51 1.04 -23.41
N GLU A 165 3.16 1.28 -24.67
CA GLU A 165 3.71 0.47 -25.75
C GLU A 165 5.16 0.89 -25.99
N HIS A 166 5.94 0.04 -26.66
CA HIS A 166 7.37 0.32 -26.85
C HIS A 166 7.62 1.61 -27.65
N GLY A 167 6.82 1.85 -28.67
CA GLY A 167 6.88 3.10 -29.45
C GLY A 167 6.60 4.34 -28.61
N ASP A 168 5.56 4.31 -27.75
CA ASP A 168 5.23 5.41 -26.83
C ASP A 168 6.39 5.69 -25.85
N PHE A 169 7.04 4.62 -25.35
CA PHE A 169 8.21 4.77 -24.48
C PHE A 169 9.37 5.45 -25.21
N LEU A 170 9.68 5.03 -26.43
CA LEU A 170 10.76 5.63 -27.24
C LEU A 170 10.48 7.10 -27.53
N ALA A 171 9.25 7.44 -27.94
CA ALA A 171 8.85 8.82 -28.20
C ALA A 171 8.99 9.68 -26.93
N LEU A 172 8.48 9.22 -25.80
CA LEU A 172 8.63 9.89 -24.51
C LEU A 172 10.10 10.07 -24.12
N ARG A 173 10.92 9.02 -24.21
CA ARG A 173 12.34 9.07 -23.87
C ARG A 173 13.08 10.11 -24.73
N ASN A 174 12.77 10.16 -26.00
CA ASN A 174 13.41 11.11 -26.93
C ASN A 174 13.02 12.56 -26.61
N ALA A 175 11.77 12.80 -26.18
CA ALA A 175 11.27 14.11 -25.79
C ALA A 175 11.76 14.60 -24.40
N LEU A 176 12.26 13.69 -23.58
CA LEU A 176 12.77 14.02 -22.23
C LEU A 176 14.17 14.65 -22.31
N PRO A 177 14.52 15.55 -21.38
CA PRO A 177 15.89 16.00 -21.18
C PRO A 177 16.86 14.83 -20.92
N ASP A 178 18.10 14.96 -21.37
CA ASP A 178 19.09 13.88 -21.33
C ASP A 178 19.31 13.29 -19.93
N TYR A 179 19.32 14.13 -18.92
CA TYR A 179 19.52 13.70 -17.52
C TYR A 179 18.41 12.77 -17.00
N LEU A 180 17.21 12.76 -17.64
CA LEU A 180 16.09 11.90 -17.28
C LEU A 180 16.03 10.60 -18.10
N LYS A 181 16.68 10.55 -19.28
CA LYS A 181 16.59 9.39 -20.18
C LYS A 181 17.04 8.09 -19.53
N GLY A 182 18.15 8.13 -18.80
CA GLY A 182 18.66 6.95 -18.09
C GLY A 182 17.70 6.49 -16.97
N LEU A 183 17.17 7.41 -16.19
CA LEU A 183 16.22 7.15 -15.12
C LEU A 183 14.95 6.47 -15.63
N VAL A 184 14.36 6.99 -16.72
CA VAL A 184 13.13 6.43 -17.30
C VAL A 184 13.37 5.09 -17.99
N THR A 185 14.55 4.88 -18.62
CA THR A 185 14.92 3.59 -19.21
C THR A 185 15.04 2.52 -18.15
N PHE A 186 15.71 2.82 -17.04
CA PHE A 186 15.79 1.90 -15.90
C PHE A 186 14.39 1.57 -15.34
N ALA A 187 13.53 2.58 -15.17
CA ALA A 187 12.16 2.38 -14.71
C ALA A 187 11.32 1.52 -15.67
N TYR A 188 11.44 1.75 -16.98
CA TYR A 188 10.73 1.02 -18.03
C TYR A 188 11.10 -0.47 -18.04
N LYS A 189 12.38 -0.80 -17.84
CA LYS A 189 12.88 -2.18 -17.86
C LYS A 189 12.63 -2.93 -16.55
N THR A 190 12.76 -2.25 -15.40
CA THR A 190 12.74 -2.91 -14.08
C THR A 190 11.40 -2.78 -13.36
N GLY A 191 10.64 -1.74 -13.64
CA GLY A 191 9.39 -1.42 -12.93
C GLY A 191 9.58 -0.98 -11.48
N TRP A 192 10.77 -0.52 -11.10
CA TRP A 192 11.03 -0.02 -9.75
C TRP A 192 10.24 1.26 -9.47
N ARG A 193 10.01 1.55 -8.20
CA ARG A 193 9.30 2.78 -7.81
C ARG A 193 10.19 3.99 -8.03
N VAL A 194 9.58 5.12 -8.41
CA VAL A 194 10.33 6.36 -8.65
C VAL A 194 11.24 6.72 -7.47
N SER A 195 10.75 6.64 -6.24
CA SER A 195 11.55 6.97 -5.06
C SER A 195 12.71 6.00 -4.79
N GLU A 196 12.60 4.75 -5.25
CA GLU A 196 13.69 3.78 -5.16
C GLU A 196 14.78 4.11 -6.20
N ILE A 197 14.38 4.55 -7.40
CA ILE A 197 15.30 4.93 -8.46
C ILE A 197 15.99 6.28 -8.17
N GLU A 198 15.23 7.26 -7.68
CA GLU A 198 15.76 8.55 -7.24
C GLU A 198 16.77 8.42 -6.08
N GLY A 199 16.57 7.43 -5.23
CA GLY A 199 17.44 7.10 -4.10
C GLY A 199 18.68 6.27 -4.45
N LEU A 200 18.82 5.78 -5.69
CA LEU A 200 19.96 4.96 -6.08
C LEU A 200 21.28 5.72 -5.96
N THR A 201 22.22 5.09 -5.28
CA THR A 201 23.58 5.59 -5.10
C THR A 201 24.59 4.61 -5.70
N TRP A 202 25.81 5.04 -5.91
CA TRP A 202 26.89 4.22 -6.41
C TRP A 202 27.23 3.04 -5.50
N ALA A 203 26.89 3.09 -4.23
CA ALA A 203 27.02 1.97 -3.30
C ALA A 203 26.08 0.79 -3.63
N HIS A 204 25.01 1.03 -4.38
CA HIS A 204 24.06 0.00 -4.81
C HIS A 204 24.47 -0.73 -6.09
N ILE A 205 25.58 -0.33 -6.72
CA ILE A 205 25.95 -0.79 -8.06
C ILE A 205 27.29 -1.50 -8.06
N ASP A 206 27.29 -2.66 -8.67
CA ASP A 206 28.46 -3.39 -9.10
C ASP A 206 28.49 -3.39 -10.64
N LEU A 207 29.17 -2.38 -11.22
CA LEU A 207 29.27 -2.26 -12.68
C LEU A 207 30.07 -3.40 -13.30
N ALA A 208 31.07 -3.95 -12.60
CA ALA A 208 31.91 -5.03 -13.12
C ALA A 208 31.08 -6.31 -13.35
N ASN A 209 30.13 -6.57 -12.46
CA ASN A 209 29.21 -7.72 -12.56
C ASN A 209 27.85 -7.35 -13.16
N GLY A 210 27.61 -6.09 -13.51
CA GLY A 210 26.34 -5.61 -14.07
C GLY A 210 25.16 -5.76 -13.11
N ILE A 211 25.35 -5.47 -11.82
CA ILE A 211 24.33 -5.71 -10.78
C ILE A 211 23.94 -4.39 -10.10
N VAL A 212 22.63 -4.20 -9.91
CA VAL A 212 22.07 -3.18 -9.02
C VAL A 212 21.35 -3.87 -7.87
N ARG A 213 21.68 -3.50 -6.62
CA ARG A 213 21.11 -4.08 -5.41
C ARG A 213 20.62 -3.02 -4.46
N LEU A 214 19.40 -3.21 -3.93
CA LEU A 214 18.89 -2.49 -2.76
C LEU A 214 18.87 -3.45 -1.57
N GLU A 215 19.35 -2.97 -0.43
CA GLU A 215 19.34 -3.75 0.80
C GLU A 215 17.97 -3.71 1.51
N ALA A 216 17.76 -4.63 2.44
CA ALA A 216 16.61 -4.58 3.33
C ALA A 216 16.64 -3.28 4.16
N GLY A 217 15.48 -2.64 4.38
CA GLY A 217 15.40 -1.33 5.04
C GLY A 217 15.32 -0.13 4.08
N GLU A 218 15.87 -0.23 2.89
CA GLU A 218 15.90 0.86 1.90
C GLU A 218 14.62 0.93 1.05
N THR A 219 13.88 -0.17 0.98
CA THR A 219 12.63 -0.22 0.22
C THR A 219 11.40 0.05 1.07
N LYS A 220 10.30 0.46 0.45
CA LYS A 220 9.01 0.65 1.14
C LYS A 220 8.51 -0.63 1.82
N ASN A 221 8.92 -1.79 1.33
CA ASN A 221 8.46 -3.11 1.78
C ASN A 221 9.47 -3.82 2.67
N ASP A 222 10.60 -3.19 2.98
CA ASP A 222 11.66 -3.72 3.84
C ASP A 222 12.34 -5.01 3.30
N GLU A 223 12.30 -5.20 1.98
CA GLU A 223 12.91 -6.35 1.30
C GLU A 223 13.98 -5.88 0.31
N GLY A 224 15.15 -6.49 0.36
CA GLY A 224 16.21 -6.27 -0.61
C GLY A 224 15.80 -6.71 -2.02
N ARG A 225 16.46 -6.14 -3.03
CA ARG A 225 16.23 -6.47 -4.44
C ARG A 225 17.51 -6.44 -5.24
N THR A 226 17.62 -7.36 -6.19
CA THR A 226 18.73 -7.41 -7.14
C THR A 226 18.17 -7.41 -8.56
N VAL A 227 18.80 -6.60 -9.43
CA VAL A 227 18.52 -6.56 -10.87
C VAL A 227 19.83 -6.66 -11.59
N TYR A 228 19.88 -7.49 -12.64
CA TYR A 228 20.99 -7.57 -13.58
C TYR A 228 20.77 -6.55 -14.70
N LEU A 229 21.81 -5.83 -15.05
CA LEU A 229 21.81 -4.82 -16.10
C LEU A 229 22.02 -5.51 -17.46
N ASP A 230 21.13 -5.23 -18.42
CA ASP A 230 21.37 -5.54 -19.81
C ASP A 230 22.36 -4.52 -20.44
N GLU A 231 22.78 -4.76 -21.68
CA GLU A 231 23.76 -3.92 -22.37
C GLU A 231 23.40 -2.42 -22.37
N GLU A 232 22.14 -2.09 -22.70
CA GLU A 232 21.67 -0.69 -22.72
C GLU A 232 21.76 -0.03 -21.34
N LEU A 233 21.39 -0.76 -20.29
CA LEU A 233 21.50 -0.24 -18.91
C LEU A 233 22.96 -0.13 -18.47
N GLN A 234 23.83 -1.09 -18.84
CA GLN A 234 25.26 -1.00 -18.55
C GLN A 234 25.87 0.23 -19.19
N GLU A 235 25.57 0.52 -20.46
CA GLU A 235 26.02 1.74 -21.13
C GLU A 235 25.48 3.02 -20.47
N ILE A 236 24.23 3.03 -20.02
CA ILE A 236 23.65 4.17 -19.31
C ILE A 236 24.41 4.41 -18.00
N PHE A 237 24.64 3.36 -17.21
CA PHE A 237 25.33 3.49 -15.94
C PHE A 237 26.80 3.83 -16.11
N GLN A 238 27.46 3.29 -17.16
CA GLN A 238 28.85 3.67 -17.49
C GLN A 238 28.94 5.16 -17.83
N ARG A 239 28.06 5.67 -18.67
CA ARG A 239 27.99 7.12 -18.99
C ARG A 239 27.77 7.99 -17.74
N GLN A 240 26.95 7.54 -16.81
CA GLN A 240 26.75 8.27 -15.54
C GLN A 240 28.01 8.24 -14.65
N GLU A 241 28.72 7.12 -14.63
CA GLU A 241 29.99 7.01 -13.89
C GLU A 241 31.08 7.90 -14.49
N ASP A 242 31.19 7.95 -15.82
CA ASP A 242 32.15 8.81 -16.49
C ASP A 242 31.84 10.28 -16.26
N ALA A 243 30.58 10.68 -16.41
CA ALA A 243 30.14 12.04 -16.07
C ALA A 243 30.35 12.40 -14.58
N ARG A 244 30.29 11.42 -13.68
CA ARG A 244 30.60 11.61 -12.26
C ARG A 244 32.08 11.92 -12.04
N LYS A 245 32.99 11.22 -12.74
CA LYS A 245 34.44 11.39 -12.62
C LYS A 245 34.89 12.78 -13.05
N GLU A 246 34.19 13.40 -14.00
CA GLU A 246 34.50 14.75 -14.50
C GLU A 246 34.03 15.87 -13.55
N ARG A 247 33.23 15.54 -12.53
CA ARG A 247 32.67 16.55 -11.61
C ARG A 247 33.62 16.87 -10.48
N THR A 248 33.67 18.17 -10.13
CA THR A 248 34.42 18.64 -8.98
C THR A 248 33.80 18.26 -7.64
N LYS A 249 32.49 18.01 -7.59
CA LYS A 249 31.75 17.63 -6.38
C LYS A 249 31.28 16.17 -6.49
N ILE A 250 31.66 15.36 -5.52
CA ILE A 250 31.20 13.98 -5.42
C ILE A 250 29.75 13.94 -4.93
N ILE A 251 28.85 13.42 -5.77
CA ILE A 251 27.45 13.16 -5.43
C ILE A 251 27.26 11.64 -5.38
N PRO A 252 26.72 11.10 -4.28
CA PRO A 252 26.55 9.66 -4.13
C PRO A 252 25.46 9.10 -5.07
N HIS A 253 24.50 9.91 -5.50
CA HIS A 253 23.39 9.48 -6.35
C HIS A 253 23.80 9.29 -7.81
N ILE A 254 23.15 8.33 -8.47
CA ILE A 254 23.39 7.99 -9.87
C ILE A 254 22.66 8.96 -10.78
N PHE A 255 21.36 9.11 -10.57
CA PHE A 255 20.53 10.02 -11.35
C PHE A 255 20.51 11.40 -10.70
N THR A 256 21.16 12.33 -11.34
CA THR A 256 21.35 13.71 -10.84
C THR A 256 20.59 14.70 -11.74
N THR A 257 20.33 15.87 -11.20
CA THR A 257 19.81 17.01 -11.98
C THR A 257 20.76 17.35 -13.14
N GLU A 258 20.28 18.11 -14.10
CA GLU A 258 21.09 18.55 -15.26
C GLU A 258 22.37 19.25 -14.84
N SER A 259 22.30 20.11 -13.84
CA SER A 259 23.49 20.79 -13.27
C SER A 259 24.41 19.85 -12.47
N GLY A 260 24.00 18.60 -12.21
CA GLY A 260 24.74 17.67 -11.38
C GLY A 260 24.85 18.11 -9.91
N SER A 261 24.05 19.06 -9.44
CA SER A 261 24.15 19.62 -8.08
C SER A 261 23.52 18.74 -6.99
N GLY A 262 22.67 17.80 -7.36
CA GLY A 262 21.98 16.89 -6.44
C GLY A 262 21.18 15.82 -7.16
N PRO A 263 20.47 14.93 -6.43
CA PRO A 263 19.63 13.90 -7.03
C PRO A 263 18.42 14.50 -7.74
N VAL A 264 17.94 13.80 -8.76
CA VAL A 264 16.62 14.08 -9.36
C VAL A 264 15.55 13.82 -8.30
N LYS A 265 14.66 14.78 -8.06
CA LYS A 265 13.54 14.65 -7.10
C LYS A 265 12.21 15.00 -7.70
N ASP A 266 12.10 16.13 -8.38
CA ASP A 266 10.86 16.59 -9.00
C ASP A 266 11.09 16.90 -10.48
N PHE A 267 10.53 16.07 -11.33
CA PHE A 267 10.59 16.20 -12.79
C PHE A 267 9.19 16.22 -13.42
N ARG A 268 8.14 16.49 -12.64
CA ARG A 268 6.75 16.48 -13.12
C ARG A 268 6.51 17.45 -14.29
N GLY A 269 7.16 18.62 -14.25
CA GLY A 269 7.09 19.58 -15.35
C GLY A 269 7.68 19.00 -16.64
N ALA A 270 8.94 18.56 -16.58
CA ALA A 270 9.61 17.93 -17.74
C ALA A 270 8.86 16.70 -18.25
N TRP A 271 8.30 15.90 -17.34
CA TRP A 271 7.47 14.74 -17.67
C TRP A 271 6.20 15.12 -18.44
N SER A 272 5.45 16.15 -17.97
CA SER A 272 4.23 16.61 -18.63
C SER A 272 4.53 17.12 -20.02
N THR A 273 5.53 17.99 -20.16
CA THR A 273 5.99 18.52 -21.44
C THR A 273 6.41 17.41 -22.40
N ALA A 274 7.16 16.42 -21.91
CA ALA A 274 7.59 15.30 -22.75
C ALA A 274 6.41 14.42 -23.20
N CYS A 275 5.41 14.18 -22.36
CA CYS A 275 4.18 13.47 -22.74
C CYS A 275 3.40 14.22 -23.82
N GLU A 276 3.32 15.55 -23.72
CA GLU A 276 2.67 16.41 -24.72
C GLU A 276 3.45 16.41 -26.05
N THR A 277 4.77 16.58 -26.02
CA THR A 277 5.64 16.55 -27.19
C THR A 277 5.61 15.18 -27.91
N ALA A 278 5.52 14.09 -27.13
CA ALA A 278 5.43 12.74 -27.65
C ALA A 278 4.01 12.33 -28.10
N GLU A 279 3.01 13.20 -27.92
CA GLU A 279 1.59 12.99 -28.29
C GLU A 279 0.97 11.71 -27.69
N ILE A 280 1.49 11.22 -26.54
CA ILE A 280 1.03 9.98 -25.92
C ILE A 280 -0.09 10.17 -24.88
N GLY A 281 -0.58 11.41 -24.74
CA GLY A 281 -1.56 11.78 -23.73
C GLY A 281 -1.01 11.75 -22.29
N LYS A 282 -1.88 11.99 -21.32
CA LYS A 282 -1.48 12.03 -19.90
C LYS A 282 -1.07 10.66 -19.38
N ARG A 283 0.22 10.46 -19.12
CA ARG A 283 0.79 9.27 -18.50
C ARG A 283 1.33 9.57 -17.11
N LEU A 284 1.38 8.55 -16.25
CA LEU A 284 2.09 8.65 -14.97
C LEU A 284 3.37 7.82 -15.02
N PHE A 285 4.41 8.28 -14.35
CA PHE A 285 5.65 7.52 -14.20
C PHE A 285 5.40 6.10 -13.65
N HIS A 286 4.44 5.95 -12.75
CA HIS A 286 4.08 4.65 -12.18
C HIS A 286 3.51 3.64 -13.20
N ASP A 287 3.11 4.09 -14.39
CA ASP A 287 2.65 3.20 -15.45
C ASP A 287 3.81 2.35 -16.01
N PHE A 288 5.08 2.81 -15.88
CA PHE A 288 6.25 1.99 -16.18
C PHE A 288 6.30 0.68 -15.38
N ARG A 289 5.85 0.70 -14.14
CA ARG A 289 5.81 -0.52 -13.32
C ARG A 289 4.84 -1.57 -13.90
N ARG A 290 3.72 -1.15 -14.46
CA ARG A 290 2.78 -2.03 -15.17
C ARG A 290 3.39 -2.52 -16.47
N THR A 291 4.00 -1.62 -17.21
CA THR A 291 4.68 -1.92 -18.46
C THR A 291 5.77 -2.95 -18.25
N ALA A 292 6.65 -2.77 -17.29
CA ALA A 292 7.73 -3.71 -16.98
C ALA A 292 7.20 -5.10 -16.60
N VAL A 293 6.21 -5.17 -15.72
CA VAL A 293 5.57 -6.44 -15.33
C VAL A 293 4.99 -7.15 -16.57
N ARG A 294 4.18 -6.42 -17.37
CA ARG A 294 3.59 -6.95 -18.60
C ARG A 294 4.66 -7.45 -19.58
N ASN A 295 5.69 -6.65 -19.82
CA ASN A 295 6.74 -7.00 -20.76
C ASN A 295 7.53 -8.25 -20.33
N MET A 296 7.87 -8.35 -19.04
CA MET A 296 8.53 -9.53 -18.48
C MET A 296 7.64 -10.79 -18.60
N ILE A 297 6.35 -10.69 -18.34
CA ILE A 297 5.42 -11.81 -18.51
C ILE A 297 5.32 -12.22 -19.99
N ARG A 298 5.20 -11.26 -20.91
CA ARG A 298 5.17 -11.52 -22.36
C ARG A 298 6.48 -12.14 -22.87
N ALA A 299 7.61 -11.79 -22.25
CA ALA A 299 8.89 -12.43 -22.50
C ALA A 299 8.98 -13.87 -21.93
N GLY A 300 7.94 -14.37 -21.27
CA GLY A 300 7.89 -15.72 -20.71
C GLY A 300 8.59 -15.87 -19.35
N ILE A 301 8.95 -14.77 -18.70
CA ILE A 301 9.58 -14.83 -17.38
C ILE A 301 8.54 -15.28 -16.35
N PRO A 302 8.83 -16.28 -15.49
CA PRO A 302 7.91 -16.77 -14.48
C PRO A 302 7.47 -15.65 -13.53
N GLU A 303 6.18 -15.59 -13.19
CA GLU A 303 5.59 -14.52 -12.37
C GLU A 303 6.33 -14.29 -11.04
N ARG A 304 6.80 -15.36 -10.39
CA ARG A 304 7.59 -15.24 -9.15
C ARG A 304 8.87 -14.45 -9.36
N VAL A 305 9.57 -14.66 -10.46
CA VAL A 305 10.77 -13.90 -10.82
C VAL A 305 10.42 -12.45 -11.11
N VAL A 306 9.34 -12.21 -11.87
CA VAL A 306 8.85 -10.84 -12.14
C VAL A 306 8.49 -10.12 -10.85
N MET A 307 7.86 -10.80 -9.89
CA MET A 307 7.56 -10.23 -8.56
C MET A 307 8.83 -9.86 -7.81
N MET A 308 9.89 -10.67 -7.87
CA MET A 308 11.19 -10.37 -7.25
C MET A 308 11.85 -9.15 -7.87
N VAL A 309 11.95 -9.10 -9.21
CA VAL A 309 12.53 -7.97 -9.94
C VAL A 309 11.78 -6.68 -9.65
N SER A 310 10.46 -6.70 -9.78
CA SER A 310 9.62 -5.53 -9.58
C SER A 310 9.36 -5.19 -8.10
N GLY A 311 9.63 -6.12 -7.16
CA GLY A 311 9.39 -5.96 -5.72
C GLY A 311 7.92 -5.93 -5.35
N HIS A 312 7.12 -6.87 -5.90
CA HIS A 312 5.76 -7.12 -5.45
C HIS A 312 5.74 -8.19 -4.36
N LYS A 313 5.28 -7.82 -3.17
CA LYS A 313 5.27 -8.70 -2.00
C LYS A 313 4.17 -9.75 -2.02
N THR A 314 3.00 -9.39 -2.57
CA THR A 314 1.82 -10.28 -2.56
C THR A 314 1.26 -10.45 -3.96
N ARG A 315 0.72 -11.65 -4.24
CA ARG A 315 0.06 -11.97 -5.49
C ARG A 315 -1.10 -11.00 -5.79
N SER A 316 -1.93 -10.69 -4.81
CA SER A 316 -3.08 -9.79 -4.98
C SER A 316 -2.68 -8.35 -5.36
N VAL A 317 -1.48 -7.90 -4.98
CA VAL A 317 -0.94 -6.61 -5.45
C VAL A 317 -0.36 -6.76 -6.84
N PHE A 318 0.35 -7.86 -7.13
CA PHE A 318 0.93 -8.15 -8.44
C PHE A 318 -0.14 -8.23 -9.54
N ASP A 319 -1.26 -8.90 -9.29
CA ASP A 319 -2.37 -9.08 -10.26
C ASP A 319 -2.97 -7.75 -10.75
N ARG A 320 -2.82 -6.67 -9.97
CA ARG A 320 -3.21 -5.30 -10.42
C ARG A 320 -2.30 -4.74 -11.51
N TYR A 321 -1.12 -5.31 -11.69
CA TYR A 321 -0.10 -4.92 -12.66
C TYR A 321 0.01 -5.93 -13.80
N ASN A 322 -0.31 -7.20 -13.56
CA ASN A 322 -0.34 -8.26 -14.56
C ASN A 322 -1.68 -8.20 -15.33
N ILE A 323 -1.75 -7.28 -16.29
CA ILE A 323 -2.94 -7.06 -17.11
C ILE A 323 -2.83 -7.91 -18.38
N VAL A 324 -3.72 -8.88 -18.51
CA VAL A 324 -3.86 -9.69 -19.73
C VAL A 324 -4.64 -8.89 -20.77
N SER A 325 -4.11 -8.79 -21.99
CA SER A 325 -4.76 -8.15 -23.14
C SER A 325 -5.27 -9.22 -24.13
N ASP A 326 -6.14 -8.78 -25.07
CA ASP A 326 -6.59 -9.66 -26.16
C ASP A 326 -5.43 -10.20 -26.99
N THR A 327 -4.37 -9.43 -27.15
CA THR A 327 -3.13 -9.87 -27.84
C THR A 327 -2.48 -11.03 -27.10
N ASP A 328 -2.43 -11.00 -25.77
CA ASP A 328 -1.85 -12.08 -24.96
C ASP A 328 -2.67 -13.36 -25.08
N LEU A 329 -4.02 -13.26 -25.14
CA LEU A 329 -4.91 -14.39 -25.36
C LEU A 329 -4.73 -15.01 -26.75
N ARG A 330 -4.57 -14.19 -27.80
CA ARG A 330 -4.27 -14.67 -29.16
C ARG A 330 -2.93 -15.40 -29.25
N LEU A 331 -1.88 -14.82 -28.64
CA LEU A 331 -0.56 -15.47 -28.57
C LEU A 331 -0.59 -16.78 -27.79
N ALA A 332 -1.36 -16.87 -26.71
CA ALA A 332 -1.54 -18.12 -25.97
C ALA A 332 -2.21 -19.18 -26.84
N SER A 333 -3.25 -18.83 -27.59
CA SER A 333 -3.92 -19.75 -28.54
C SER A 333 -2.95 -20.25 -29.60
N GLN A 334 -2.18 -19.37 -30.23
CA GLN A 334 -1.19 -19.75 -31.26
C GLN A 334 -0.10 -20.68 -30.72
N LYS A 335 0.44 -20.36 -29.53
CA LYS A 335 1.44 -21.24 -28.88
C LYS A 335 0.86 -22.62 -28.55
N THR A 336 -0.37 -22.67 -28.08
CA THR A 336 -1.06 -23.94 -27.78
C THR A 336 -1.27 -24.76 -29.05
N GLU A 337 -1.72 -24.11 -30.14
CA GLU A 337 -1.90 -24.79 -31.44
C GLU A 337 -0.57 -25.34 -31.95
N THR A 338 0.50 -24.55 -31.92
CA THR A 338 1.84 -24.98 -32.34
C THR A 338 2.32 -26.19 -31.54
N TYR A 339 2.14 -26.17 -30.22
CA TYR A 339 2.48 -27.28 -29.35
C TYR A 339 1.69 -28.56 -29.69
N LEU A 340 0.38 -28.44 -29.85
CA LEU A 340 -0.47 -29.59 -30.19
C LEU A 340 -0.14 -30.17 -31.58
N ARG A 341 0.15 -29.33 -32.57
CA ARG A 341 0.60 -29.80 -33.90
C ARG A 341 1.92 -30.57 -33.82
N ALA A 342 2.87 -30.10 -33.00
CA ALA A 342 4.13 -30.80 -32.78
C ALA A 342 3.91 -32.20 -32.15
N GLN A 343 2.96 -32.33 -31.21
CA GLN A 343 2.61 -33.62 -30.61
C GLN A 343 1.96 -34.57 -31.65
N MET A 344 1.09 -34.08 -32.51
CA MET A 344 0.46 -34.88 -33.58
C MET A 344 1.50 -35.42 -34.60
N GLY A 345 2.50 -34.57 -34.96
CA GLY A 345 3.58 -35.01 -35.87
C GLY A 345 4.42 -36.12 -35.28
N THR A 346 4.62 -36.16 -33.96
CA THR A 346 5.36 -37.21 -33.25
C THR A 346 4.61 -38.54 -33.23
N VAL A 347 3.28 -38.49 -33.05
CA VAL A 347 2.41 -39.70 -33.04
C VAL A 347 2.31 -40.34 -34.44
N SER A 348 2.22 -39.52 -35.50
CA SER A 348 2.16 -40.02 -36.90
C SER A 348 3.44 -40.76 -37.32
N GLY A 349 4.60 -40.30 -36.84
CA GLY A 349 5.88 -40.97 -37.13
C GLY A 349 6.07 -42.31 -36.44
N THR A 350 5.39 -42.56 -35.34
CA THR A 350 5.51 -43.83 -34.58
C THR A 350 4.58 -44.93 -35.14
N VAL A 351 3.40 -44.58 -35.67
CA VAL A 351 2.45 -45.54 -36.25
C VAL A 351 2.94 -46.12 -37.58
N THR A 352 3.61 -45.33 -38.41
CA THR A 352 4.16 -45.83 -39.70
C THR A 352 5.34 -46.80 -39.52
N LYS A 353 6.06 -46.85 -38.40
CA LYS A 353 7.11 -47.84 -38.13
C LYS A 353 6.62 -49.21 -37.62
N SER A 354 5.38 -49.30 -37.09
CA SER A 354 4.84 -50.56 -36.54
C SER A 354 4.16 -51.45 -37.61
N GLU A 355 3.66 -50.89 -38.70
CA GLU A 355 3.03 -51.69 -39.78
C GLU A 355 3.99 -52.40 -40.71
N LYS A 356 5.29 -51.98 -40.81
CA LYS A 356 6.28 -52.66 -41.66
C LYS A 356 6.91 -53.93 -41.09
N LYS A 357 6.56 -54.34 -39.85
CA LYS A 357 7.14 -55.55 -39.21
C LYS A 357 6.20 -56.78 -39.18
N ARG A 358 4.97 -56.72 -39.73
CA ARG A 358 4.01 -57.81 -39.70
C ARG A 358 3.78 -58.52 -41.05
N GLY A 359 4.61 -58.28 -42.06
CA GLY A 359 4.42 -58.81 -43.42
C GLY A 359 5.52 -59.69 -43.97
N GLN A 360 6.17 -60.54 -43.15
CA GLN A 360 7.05 -61.59 -43.66
C GLN A 360 7.19 -62.71 -42.64
N THR A 361 6.27 -63.66 -42.66
CA THR A 361 6.50 -65.10 -42.37
C THR A 361 5.18 -65.86 -42.57
N VAL A 362 4.94 -66.40 -43.76
CA VAL A 362 4.36 -67.69 -44.05
C VAL A 362 4.60 -67.96 -45.53
N ASN A 363 5.56 -68.84 -45.82
CA ASN A 363 5.50 -69.87 -46.82
C ASN A 363 6.86 -70.57 -46.97
N ALA A 364 7.00 -71.74 -46.38
CA ALA A 364 7.52 -72.99 -46.93
C ALA A 364 7.47 -74.07 -45.85
#